data_7270b29ca710f295f6fdc1b1781df125
#
_entry.id   7270b29ca710f295f6fdc1b1781df125
#
_cell.length_a   1.000
_cell.length_b   1.000
_cell.length_c   1.000
_cell.angle_alpha   90.00
_cell.angle_beta   90.00
_cell.angle_gamma   90.00
#
_symmetry.space_group_name_H-M   'P 1'
#
loop_
_entity.id
_entity.type
_entity.pdbx_description
1 polymer ?
#
loop_
_entity_poly.entity_id
_entity_poly.type
_entity_poly.pdbx_seq_one_letter_code
_entity_poly.pdbx_strand_id
1 'polypeptide(L)'
;RQMCIRDILEIARLTPDSIEFFNIDKEPVEKEASTIEWDAEAAEKGGYEHFMMKEIHEQPTAVRDTLSPRIKDGRIDLSELGLDEEAIKNVRRIYIIGCGSAYHVGVAARYVFESLARLPVEVDVASEFRYRDPVLEPDSMAVIISQSGETADTLAALRECKERGVRTIGIVTVSYTHLRAH
;
A
#
# COMPACT_ATOMS: atom_id res chain seq x y z
N ARG A 1 21.90 11.71 -12.01
CA ARG A 1 20.73 11.67 -11.10
C ARG A 1 20.91 10.44 -10.21
N GLN A 2 21.10 10.65 -8.93
CA GLN A 2 21.14 9.59 -7.94
C GLN A 2 19.71 9.12 -7.69
N MET A 3 19.36 7.95 -8.17
CA MET A 3 18.14 7.27 -7.72
C MET A 3 18.47 6.56 -6.41
N CYS A 4 17.76 6.89 -5.34
CA CYS A 4 17.86 6.15 -4.08
C CYS A 4 17.21 4.78 -4.27
N ILE A 5 18.03 3.78 -4.49
CA ILE A 5 17.63 2.38 -4.33
C ILE A 5 17.65 2.12 -2.82
N ARG A 6 16.50 1.76 -2.25
CA ARG A 6 16.34 1.58 -0.80
C ARG A 6 16.80 0.20 -0.29
N ASP A 7 17.82 -0.35 -0.90
CA ASP A 7 18.48 -1.50 -0.30
C ASP A 7 19.39 -0.97 0.80
N ILE A 8 19.06 -1.34 2.01
CA ILE A 8 19.68 -0.82 3.22
C ILE A 8 21.18 -1.15 3.18
N LEU A 9 22.03 -0.12 3.32
CA LEU A 9 23.48 -0.22 3.35
C LEU A 9 24.17 -0.54 2.01
N GLU A 10 23.57 -0.17 0.88
CA GLU A 10 24.20 -0.28 -0.43
C GLU A 10 24.32 1.07 -1.13
N ILE A 11 25.33 1.18 -1.99
CA ILE A 11 25.63 2.37 -2.80
C ILE A 11 25.60 1.97 -4.27
N ALA A 12 24.88 2.72 -5.09
CA ALA A 12 24.89 2.55 -6.54
C ALA A 12 25.74 3.66 -7.19
N ARG A 13 26.69 3.28 -8.04
CA ARG A 13 27.44 4.18 -8.92
C ARG A 13 26.87 4.06 -10.32
N LEU A 14 26.33 5.16 -10.85
CA LEU A 14 25.80 5.22 -12.21
C LEU A 14 26.73 6.07 -13.07
N THR A 15 27.13 5.49 -14.20
CA THR A 15 27.82 6.19 -15.29
C THR A 15 26.95 6.12 -16.55
N PRO A 16 27.26 6.86 -17.63
CA PRO A 16 26.52 6.71 -18.89
C PRO A 16 26.49 5.27 -19.42
N ASP A 17 27.51 4.47 -19.12
CA ASP A 17 27.75 3.16 -19.74
C ASP A 17 27.66 2.00 -18.74
N SER A 18 27.57 2.26 -17.43
CA SER A 18 27.57 1.20 -16.41
C SER A 18 26.79 1.54 -15.14
N ILE A 19 26.31 0.50 -14.47
CA ILE A 19 25.73 0.56 -13.13
C ILE A 19 26.51 -0.42 -12.27
N GLU A 20 27.09 0.07 -11.18
CA GLU A 20 27.86 -0.72 -10.23
C GLU A 20 27.23 -0.58 -8.85
N PHE A 21 27.14 -1.67 -8.09
CA PHE A 21 26.63 -1.67 -6.72
C PHE A 21 27.74 -2.04 -5.76
N PHE A 22 27.73 -1.42 -4.60
CA PHE A 22 28.71 -1.64 -3.52
C PHE A 22 27.97 -1.76 -2.20
N ASN A 23 28.46 -2.61 -1.30
CA ASN A 23 28.03 -2.64 0.09
C ASN A 23 28.65 -1.46 0.89
N ILE A 24 28.34 -1.37 2.19
CA ILE A 24 28.86 -0.33 3.08
C ILE A 24 30.39 -0.39 3.21
N ASP A 25 30.99 -1.56 3.03
CA ASP A 25 32.45 -1.77 3.08
C ASP A 25 33.12 -1.46 1.75
N LYS A 26 32.38 -0.97 0.77
CA LYS A 26 32.79 -0.64 -0.60
C LYS A 26 33.21 -1.85 -1.44
N GLU A 27 32.76 -3.03 -1.07
CA GLU A 27 32.95 -4.22 -1.88
C GLU A 27 31.85 -4.28 -2.97
N PRO A 28 32.18 -4.71 -4.20
CA PRO A 28 31.22 -4.83 -5.28
C PRO A 28 30.18 -5.90 -4.97
N VAL A 29 28.91 -5.58 -5.26
CA VAL A 29 27.76 -6.48 -5.12
C VAL A 29 27.16 -6.75 -6.50
N GLU A 30 27.06 -8.00 -6.88
CA GLU A 30 26.36 -8.39 -8.11
C GLU A 30 24.85 -8.40 -7.87
N LYS A 31 24.12 -7.72 -8.77
CA LYS A 31 22.64 -7.73 -8.77
C LYS A 31 22.12 -8.22 -10.10
N GLU A 32 21.14 -9.09 -10.05
CA GLU A 32 20.42 -9.51 -11.24
C GLU A 32 19.52 -8.37 -11.75
N ALA A 33 19.65 -8.06 -13.04
CA ALA A 33 18.77 -7.11 -13.69
C ALA A 33 17.40 -7.77 -13.95
N SER A 34 16.33 -7.21 -13.41
CA SER A 34 14.97 -7.59 -13.76
C SER A 34 14.47 -6.71 -14.91
N THR A 35 13.83 -7.33 -15.89
CA THR A 35 13.13 -6.58 -16.93
C THR A 35 11.84 -6.00 -16.36
N ILE A 36 11.69 -4.68 -16.43
CA ILE A 36 10.47 -4.00 -16.04
C ILE A 36 9.51 -4.08 -17.22
N GLU A 37 8.40 -4.81 -17.05
CA GLU A 37 7.31 -4.90 -18.02
C GLU A 37 6.37 -3.68 -17.87
N TRP A 38 6.90 -2.49 -18.04
CA TRP A 38 6.06 -1.30 -18.08
C TRP A 38 5.66 -1.01 -19.52
N ASP A 39 4.38 -0.77 -19.73
CA ASP A 39 3.90 -0.19 -20.97
C ASP A 39 4.45 1.25 -21.08
N ALA A 40 5.31 1.46 -22.07
CA ALA A 40 5.91 2.77 -22.32
C ALA A 40 4.84 3.83 -22.65
N GLU A 41 3.72 3.44 -23.29
CA GLU A 41 2.58 4.34 -23.55
C GLU A 41 1.88 4.76 -22.25
N ALA A 42 1.78 3.87 -21.28
CA ALA A 42 1.21 4.21 -19.97
C ALA A 42 2.09 5.20 -19.19
N ALA A 43 3.40 5.19 -19.41
CA ALA A 43 4.35 6.13 -18.81
C ALA A 43 4.34 7.52 -19.49
N GLU A 44 3.70 7.65 -20.65
CA GLU A 44 3.55 8.93 -21.37
C GLU A 44 2.34 9.70 -20.88
N LYS A 45 2.29 11.00 -21.17
CA LYS A 45 1.15 11.86 -20.79
C LYS A 45 -0.14 11.55 -21.53
N GLY A 46 -0.12 10.69 -22.56
CA GLY A 46 -1.30 10.24 -23.30
C GLY A 46 -2.10 11.40 -23.95
N GLY A 47 -1.41 12.45 -24.43
CA GLY A 47 -2.04 13.64 -25.02
C GLY A 47 -2.46 14.71 -24.00
N TYR A 48 -2.28 14.48 -22.71
CA TYR A 48 -2.57 15.50 -21.69
C TYR A 48 -1.35 16.41 -21.45
N GLU A 49 -1.60 17.66 -21.12
CA GLU A 49 -0.55 18.63 -20.80
C GLU A 49 0.21 18.25 -19.52
N HIS A 50 -0.51 17.72 -18.51
CA HIS A 50 0.02 17.36 -17.20
C HIS A 50 -0.39 15.94 -16.81
N PHE A 51 0.49 15.22 -16.11
CA PHE A 51 0.20 13.88 -15.57
C PHE A 51 -1.01 13.85 -14.64
N MET A 52 -1.18 14.85 -13.78
CA MET A 52 -2.35 14.96 -12.92
C MET A 52 -3.65 14.97 -13.72
N MET A 53 -3.70 15.67 -14.85
CA MET A 53 -4.88 15.69 -15.72
C MET A 53 -5.17 14.29 -16.30
N LYS A 54 -4.12 13.59 -16.76
CA LYS A 54 -4.23 12.20 -17.19
C LYS A 54 -4.80 11.32 -16.08
N GLU A 55 -4.23 11.37 -14.88
CA GLU A 55 -4.66 10.57 -13.73
C GLU A 55 -6.13 10.85 -13.35
N ILE A 56 -6.58 12.11 -13.39
CA ILE A 56 -7.98 12.46 -13.15
C ILE A 56 -8.90 11.75 -14.16
N HIS A 57 -8.52 11.74 -15.44
CA HIS A 57 -9.32 11.10 -16.49
C HIS A 57 -9.23 9.57 -16.46
N GLU A 58 -8.17 9.00 -15.90
CA GLU A 58 -8.00 7.56 -15.72
C GLU A 58 -8.79 6.98 -14.53
N GLN A 59 -9.24 7.81 -13.59
CA GLN A 59 -9.94 7.35 -12.38
C GLN A 59 -11.11 6.38 -12.65
N PRO A 60 -12.01 6.62 -13.63
CA PRO A 60 -13.10 5.67 -13.89
C PRO A 60 -12.62 4.29 -14.29
N THR A 61 -11.52 4.20 -15.04
CA THR A 61 -10.90 2.94 -15.45
C THR A 61 -10.22 2.28 -14.26
N ALA A 62 -9.41 3.02 -13.50
CA ALA A 62 -8.73 2.52 -12.32
C ALA A 62 -9.70 1.95 -11.26
N VAL A 63 -10.83 2.64 -11.04
CA VAL A 63 -11.89 2.15 -10.14
C VAL A 63 -12.51 0.86 -10.66
N ARG A 64 -12.82 0.80 -11.96
CA ARG A 64 -13.38 -0.40 -12.59
C ARG A 64 -12.42 -1.58 -12.47
N ASP A 65 -11.16 -1.39 -12.81
CA ASP A 65 -10.13 -2.42 -12.79
C ASP A 65 -9.84 -2.93 -11.38
N THR A 66 -10.00 -2.05 -10.39
CA THR A 66 -9.89 -2.43 -8.97
C THR A 66 -11.09 -3.25 -8.50
N LEU A 67 -12.30 -2.90 -8.90
CA LEU A 67 -13.52 -3.54 -8.41
C LEU A 67 -13.91 -4.79 -9.19
N SER A 68 -13.81 -4.77 -10.53
CA SER A 68 -14.33 -5.84 -11.38
C SER A 68 -13.79 -7.23 -11.05
N PRO A 69 -12.49 -7.44 -10.77
CA PRO A 69 -11.98 -8.76 -10.40
C PRO A 69 -12.53 -9.28 -9.07
N ARG A 70 -13.05 -8.40 -8.24
CA ARG A 70 -13.60 -8.70 -6.91
C ARG A 70 -15.11 -8.81 -6.87
N ILE A 71 -15.76 -8.73 -8.03
CA ILE A 71 -17.20 -8.91 -8.16
C ILE A 71 -17.45 -10.19 -8.96
N LYS A 72 -17.98 -11.22 -8.29
CA LYS A 72 -18.34 -12.49 -8.90
C LYS A 72 -19.83 -12.76 -8.65
N ASP A 73 -20.59 -13.05 -9.68
CA ASP A 73 -22.04 -13.34 -9.60
C ASP A 73 -22.84 -12.26 -8.82
N GLY A 74 -22.45 -10.98 -8.99
CA GLY A 74 -23.11 -9.84 -8.34
C GLY A 74 -22.79 -9.70 -6.84
N ARG A 75 -21.82 -10.45 -6.33
CA ARG A 75 -21.34 -10.37 -4.93
C ARG A 75 -19.88 -10.00 -4.87
N ILE A 76 -19.48 -9.38 -3.76
CA ILE A 76 -18.08 -9.10 -3.48
C ILE A 76 -17.39 -10.39 -3.04
N ASP A 77 -16.30 -10.74 -3.73
CA ASP A 77 -15.42 -11.87 -3.39
C ASP A 77 -14.05 -11.32 -2.99
N LEU A 78 -13.71 -11.50 -1.72
CA LEU A 78 -12.42 -11.12 -1.13
C LEU A 78 -11.65 -12.37 -0.64
N SER A 79 -11.99 -13.54 -1.12
CA SER A 79 -11.37 -14.82 -0.72
C SER A 79 -9.86 -14.84 -1.00
N GLU A 80 -9.41 -14.19 -2.08
CA GLU A 80 -7.98 -14.05 -2.41
C GLU A 80 -7.17 -13.30 -1.31
N LEU A 81 -7.85 -12.49 -0.50
CA LEU A 81 -7.27 -11.78 0.64
C LEU A 81 -7.38 -12.59 1.95
N GLY A 82 -7.85 -13.84 1.89
CA GLY A 82 -8.16 -14.64 3.08
C GLY A 82 -9.35 -14.08 3.88
N LEU A 83 -10.22 -13.30 3.24
CA LEU A 83 -11.41 -12.71 3.83
C LEU A 83 -12.63 -13.48 3.33
N ASP A 84 -12.93 -14.57 3.99
CA ASP A 84 -14.20 -15.26 3.83
C ASP A 84 -15.31 -14.58 4.68
N GLU A 85 -16.52 -15.06 4.49
CA GLU A 85 -17.71 -14.51 5.16
C GLU A 85 -17.62 -14.61 6.69
N GLU A 86 -17.01 -15.67 7.20
CA GLU A 86 -16.83 -15.90 8.63
C GLU A 86 -15.80 -14.92 9.22
N ALA A 87 -14.67 -14.75 8.54
CA ALA A 87 -13.65 -13.79 8.92
C ALA A 87 -14.19 -12.35 8.99
N ILE A 88 -15.04 -11.98 8.01
CA ILE A 88 -15.67 -10.64 7.97
C ILE A 88 -16.67 -10.47 9.11
N LYS A 89 -17.51 -11.48 9.40
CA LYS A 89 -18.52 -11.42 10.47
C LYS A 89 -17.92 -11.29 11.87
N ASN A 90 -16.70 -11.77 12.04
CA ASN A 90 -16.01 -11.72 13.34
C ASN A 90 -15.32 -10.37 13.59
N VAL A 91 -15.21 -9.49 12.60
CA VAL A 91 -14.63 -8.15 12.78
C VAL A 91 -15.54 -7.29 13.65
N ARG A 92 -14.98 -6.74 14.73
CA ARG A 92 -15.69 -5.88 15.69
C ARG A 92 -15.29 -4.41 15.59
N ARG A 93 -14.08 -4.13 15.09
CA ARG A 93 -13.53 -2.80 14.91
C ARG A 93 -12.62 -2.74 13.70
N ILE A 94 -12.57 -1.59 13.05
CA ILE A 94 -11.64 -1.32 11.95
C ILE A 94 -10.71 -0.20 12.35
N TYR A 95 -9.41 -0.41 12.17
CA TYR A 95 -8.38 0.64 12.21
C TYR A 95 -8.00 0.98 10.77
N ILE A 96 -8.05 2.26 10.41
CA ILE A 96 -7.58 2.72 9.09
C ILE A 96 -6.35 3.59 9.32
N ILE A 97 -5.21 3.18 8.76
CA ILE A 97 -3.93 3.79 9.06
C ILE A 97 -3.26 4.23 7.77
N GLY A 98 -2.81 5.48 7.74
CA GLY A 98 -2.12 6.05 6.59
C GLY A 98 -1.39 7.34 6.91
N CYS A 99 -0.69 7.90 5.94
CA CYS A 99 -0.01 9.19 6.04
C CYS A 99 -0.53 10.16 4.97
N GLY A 100 -0.53 11.46 5.27
CA GLY A 100 -0.90 12.50 4.32
C GLY A 100 -2.29 12.29 3.71
N SER A 101 -2.40 12.30 2.39
CA SER A 101 -3.67 12.12 1.67
C SER A 101 -4.31 10.76 1.94
N ALA A 102 -3.53 9.72 2.15
CA ALA A 102 -4.03 8.38 2.50
C ALA A 102 -4.77 8.37 3.85
N TYR A 103 -4.28 9.12 4.83
CA TYR A 103 -4.99 9.32 6.09
C TYR A 103 -6.37 9.97 5.87
N HIS A 104 -6.47 11.00 5.03
CA HIS A 104 -7.73 11.67 4.74
C HIS A 104 -8.72 10.77 4.00
N VAL A 105 -8.25 9.85 3.17
CA VAL A 105 -9.10 8.78 2.59
C VAL A 105 -9.71 7.93 3.71
N GLY A 106 -8.92 7.57 4.72
CA GLY A 106 -9.39 6.86 5.90
C GLY A 106 -10.47 7.63 6.66
N VAL A 107 -10.26 8.94 6.86
CA VAL A 107 -11.25 9.82 7.52
C VAL A 107 -12.58 9.82 6.76
N ALA A 108 -12.56 9.91 5.44
CA ALA A 108 -13.77 9.84 4.62
C ALA A 108 -14.43 8.45 4.68
N ALA A 109 -13.64 7.38 4.57
CA ALA A 109 -14.12 6.00 4.61
C ALA A 109 -14.75 5.63 5.95
N ARG A 110 -14.29 6.18 7.05
CA ARG A 110 -14.85 5.98 8.39
C ARG A 110 -16.37 6.16 8.40
N TYR A 111 -16.86 7.29 7.88
CA TYR A 111 -18.29 7.59 7.87
C TYR A 111 -19.09 6.56 7.08
N VAL A 112 -18.53 6.04 5.99
CA VAL A 112 -19.16 5.01 5.17
C VAL A 112 -19.24 3.68 5.94
N PHE A 113 -18.15 3.23 6.54
CA PHE A 113 -18.14 2.00 7.33
C PHE A 113 -19.06 2.08 8.53
N GLU A 114 -19.01 3.17 9.30
CA GLU A 114 -19.87 3.35 10.47
C GLU A 114 -21.36 3.43 10.11
N SER A 115 -21.70 4.04 8.97
CA SER A 115 -23.10 4.14 8.52
C SER A 115 -23.65 2.84 7.94
N LEU A 116 -22.88 2.15 7.11
CA LEU A 116 -23.35 0.98 6.37
C LEU A 116 -23.08 -0.34 7.11
N ALA A 117 -21.88 -0.53 7.65
CA ALA A 117 -21.50 -1.75 8.35
C ALA A 117 -21.78 -1.72 9.85
N ARG A 118 -22.06 -0.54 10.43
CA ARG A 118 -22.28 -0.33 11.86
C ARG A 118 -21.12 -0.83 12.71
N LEU A 119 -19.91 -0.75 12.16
CA LEU A 119 -18.66 -1.09 12.85
C LEU A 119 -17.95 0.19 13.32
N PRO A 120 -17.43 0.22 14.56
CA PRO A 120 -16.57 1.31 15.01
C PRO A 120 -15.32 1.39 14.17
N VAL A 121 -14.96 2.60 13.75
CA VAL A 121 -13.76 2.84 12.94
C VAL A 121 -12.88 3.88 13.60
N GLU A 122 -11.62 3.52 13.82
CA GLU A 122 -10.57 4.41 14.27
C GLU A 122 -9.64 4.73 13.11
N VAL A 123 -9.38 6.03 12.89
CA VAL A 123 -8.49 6.48 11.82
C VAL A 123 -7.29 7.15 12.44
N ASP A 124 -6.09 6.71 12.05
CA ASP A 124 -4.87 7.22 12.65
C ASP A 124 -3.79 7.55 11.60
N VAL A 125 -2.96 8.52 11.94
CA VAL A 125 -1.74 8.82 11.17
C VAL A 125 -0.68 7.79 11.54
N ALA A 126 -0.07 7.15 10.54
CA ALA A 126 0.85 6.04 10.79
C ALA A 126 2.06 6.43 11.65
N SER A 127 2.55 7.67 11.57
CA SER A 127 3.62 8.16 12.44
C SER A 127 3.21 8.21 13.91
N GLU A 128 2.00 8.65 14.20
CA GLU A 128 1.48 8.69 15.57
C GLU A 128 1.16 7.28 16.08
N PHE A 129 0.52 6.47 15.23
CA PHE A 129 0.14 5.10 15.55
C PHE A 129 1.32 4.26 16.06
N ARG A 130 2.48 4.32 15.38
CA ARG A 130 3.65 3.53 15.75
C ARG A 130 4.29 3.92 17.09
N TYR A 131 4.07 5.15 17.58
CA TYR A 131 4.73 5.64 18.79
C TYR A 131 3.80 5.71 20.00
N ARG A 132 2.48 5.69 19.80
CA ARG A 132 1.52 5.83 20.90
C ARG A 132 1.16 4.54 21.62
N ASP A 133 1.74 3.39 21.21
CA ASP A 133 1.41 2.08 21.78
C ASP A 133 -0.12 1.79 21.73
N PRO A 134 -0.71 1.63 20.55
CA PRO A 134 -2.16 1.55 20.39
C PRO A 134 -2.75 0.32 21.06
N VAL A 135 -3.92 0.49 21.67
CA VAL A 135 -4.71 -0.66 22.16
C VAL A 135 -5.38 -1.32 20.97
N LEU A 136 -4.95 -2.53 20.64
CA LEU A 136 -5.48 -3.31 19.52
C LEU A 136 -6.25 -4.53 20.04
N GLU A 137 -7.46 -4.70 19.54
CA GLU A 137 -8.34 -5.82 19.90
C GLU A 137 -8.12 -6.99 18.90
N PRO A 138 -8.05 -8.25 19.35
CA PRO A 138 -7.77 -9.40 18.48
C PRO A 138 -8.83 -9.62 17.38
N ASP A 139 -10.07 -9.22 17.61
CA ASP A 139 -11.19 -9.29 16.66
C ASP A 139 -11.34 -8.02 15.81
N SER A 140 -10.30 -7.22 15.72
CA SER A 140 -10.22 -6.05 14.85
C SER A 140 -9.54 -6.35 13.52
N MET A 141 -9.70 -5.41 12.58
CA MET A 141 -9.03 -5.41 11.29
C MET A 141 -8.32 -4.08 11.08
N ALA A 142 -7.07 -4.11 10.62
CA ALA A 142 -6.32 -2.93 10.24
C ALA A 142 -6.26 -2.80 8.70
N VAL A 143 -6.72 -1.66 8.19
CA VAL A 143 -6.62 -1.29 6.77
C VAL A 143 -5.49 -0.27 6.63
N ILE A 144 -4.44 -0.67 5.96
CA ILE A 144 -3.24 0.14 5.74
C ILE A 144 -3.31 0.76 4.35
N ILE A 145 -3.37 2.09 4.29
CA ILE A 145 -3.48 2.81 3.01
C ILE A 145 -2.16 3.50 2.70
N SER A 146 -1.57 3.18 1.55
CA SER A 146 -0.33 3.80 1.10
C SER A 146 -0.27 3.88 -0.43
N GLN A 147 0.07 5.04 -0.96
CA GLN A 147 0.26 5.20 -2.39
C GLN A 147 1.53 4.44 -2.86
N SER A 148 2.67 4.66 -2.23
CA SER A 148 3.92 4.00 -2.62
C SER A 148 4.11 2.59 -2.05
N GLY A 149 3.39 2.24 -0.97
CA GLY A 149 3.61 1.02 -0.21
C GLY A 149 4.94 0.96 0.54
N GLU A 150 5.70 2.05 0.56
CA GLU A 150 7.07 2.10 1.09
C GLU A 150 7.26 3.14 2.20
N THR A 151 6.21 3.85 2.60
CA THR A 151 6.30 4.84 3.66
C THR A 151 6.71 4.16 4.98
N ALA A 152 7.86 4.56 5.54
CA ALA A 152 8.47 3.90 6.68
C ALA A 152 7.51 3.76 7.88
N ASP A 153 6.76 4.82 8.20
CA ASP A 153 5.81 4.81 9.30
C ASP A 153 4.62 3.89 9.01
N THR A 154 4.15 3.84 7.77
CA THR A 154 3.07 2.94 7.35
C THR A 154 3.50 1.47 7.44
N LEU A 155 4.73 1.15 7.04
CA LEU A 155 5.30 -0.19 7.18
C LEU A 155 5.52 -0.56 8.65
N ALA A 156 5.91 0.40 9.50
CA ALA A 156 6.06 0.17 10.92
C ALA A 156 4.70 -0.11 11.59
N ALA A 157 3.66 0.68 11.25
CA ALA A 157 2.31 0.44 11.74
C ALA A 157 1.74 -0.91 11.29
N LEU A 158 2.04 -1.35 10.06
CA LEU A 158 1.68 -2.69 9.58
C LEU A 158 2.32 -3.79 10.44
N ARG A 159 3.63 -3.68 10.73
CA ARG A 159 4.34 -4.66 11.58
C ARG A 159 3.74 -4.70 12.97
N GLU A 160 3.50 -3.55 13.58
CA GLU A 160 2.86 -3.42 14.89
C GLU A 160 1.52 -4.16 14.96
N CYS A 161 0.65 -3.95 13.95
CA CYS A 161 -0.63 -4.66 13.88
C CYS A 161 -0.44 -6.17 13.77
N LYS A 162 0.51 -6.63 12.95
CA LYS A 162 0.80 -8.05 12.77
C LYS A 162 1.38 -8.71 14.02
N GLU A 163 2.34 -8.07 14.67
CA GLU A 163 2.96 -8.55 15.92
C GLU A 163 1.92 -8.71 17.03
N ARG A 164 0.88 -7.89 17.02
CA ARG A 164 -0.24 -7.99 17.97
C ARG A 164 -1.37 -8.92 17.50
N GLY A 165 -1.19 -9.62 16.38
CA GLY A 165 -2.15 -10.59 15.88
C GLY A 165 -3.40 -10.00 15.23
N VAL A 166 -3.39 -8.70 14.91
CA VAL A 166 -4.49 -8.05 14.20
C VAL A 166 -4.42 -8.37 12.71
N ARG A 167 -5.54 -8.77 12.14
CA ARG A 167 -5.66 -9.01 10.69
C ARG A 167 -5.45 -7.72 9.92
N THR A 168 -4.59 -7.76 8.90
CA THR A 168 -4.22 -6.56 8.13
C THR A 168 -4.56 -6.70 6.65
N ILE A 169 -5.01 -5.59 6.04
CA ILE A 169 -5.24 -5.44 4.60
C ILE A 169 -4.46 -4.21 4.13
N GLY A 170 -3.73 -4.34 3.03
CA GLY A 170 -3.08 -3.22 2.36
C GLY A 170 -3.86 -2.73 1.15
N ILE A 171 -4.07 -1.42 1.04
CA ILE A 171 -4.58 -0.74 -0.16
C ILE A 171 -3.44 0.09 -0.72
N VAL A 172 -2.87 -0.34 -1.84
CA VAL A 172 -1.68 0.26 -2.45
C VAL A 172 -1.84 0.38 -3.96
N THR A 173 -1.17 1.35 -4.58
CA THR A 173 -1.28 1.58 -6.03
C THR A 173 -0.25 0.82 -6.86
N VAL A 174 0.74 0.17 -6.22
CA VAL A 174 1.85 -0.51 -6.90
C VAL A 174 1.90 -1.99 -6.53
N SER A 175 2.25 -2.82 -7.51
CA SER A 175 2.21 -4.28 -7.38
C SER A 175 3.43 -4.88 -6.68
N TYR A 176 4.52 -4.13 -6.56
CA TYR A 176 5.77 -4.56 -5.92
C TYR A 176 6.01 -3.70 -4.68
N THR A 177 5.47 -4.12 -3.58
CA THR A 177 5.68 -3.39 -2.33
C THR A 177 6.10 -4.35 -1.24
N HIS A 178 6.90 -3.85 -0.32
CA HIS A 178 7.24 -4.56 0.92
C HIS A 178 5.99 -4.92 1.77
N LEU A 179 4.82 -4.35 1.45
CA LEU A 179 3.54 -4.75 2.03
C LEU A 179 3.09 -6.15 1.61
N ARG A 180 3.61 -6.67 0.48
CA ARG A 180 3.25 -7.99 -0.04
C ARG A 180 4.08 -9.14 0.56
N ALA A 181 5.19 -8.82 1.16
CA ALA A 181 6.18 -9.79 1.62
C ALA A 181 6.01 -10.16 3.09
N HIS A 182 4.83 -10.60 3.48
CA HIS A 182 4.76 -11.36 4.78
C HIS A 182 3.33 -11.80 5.08
#